data_f0f9dd785d7da49f6c8cf404400ce374
#
_entry.id   f0f9dd785d7da49f6c8cf404400ce374
#
_cell.length_a   1.000
_cell.length_b   1.000
_cell.length_c   1.000
_cell.angle_alpha   90.00
_cell.angle_beta   90.00
_cell.angle_gamma   90.00
#
_symmetry.space_group_name_H-M   'P 1'
#
loop_
_entity.id
_entity.type
_entity.pdbx_description
1 polymer ?
#
loop_
_entity_poly.entity_id
_entity_poly.type
_entity_poly.pdbx_seq_one_letter_code
_entity_poly.pdbx_strand_id
1 'polypeptide(L)'
;MTGVQTCALPILVAGFDRYMQIARCFRDEDLRADRQPEFTQVDMEMSFVEQEDILVHLEKLFKYIMKNLMDIDVPDFERLTWHEAMDWYGSDKPDLRFDLELVEMTEYFAQTPFRVFQAPYVGAVVMAGGASQPRRQLDAWQEWAKQRGAKGLAYVLVQEDGTLTGPVSKNISEQEKAGLLEKTGAAPGDCVFFAAGEPKSSRALLGAARNEIAEKLGLIDEDAFAFVWVVDAPMFEPAADARAAGDVAVGGGAWTAVHHAFTSPKPEFLDTFDTDPGSALAYAYDIVCNGNEIGGGSIRIHSQDVQQRVFEVMGIGAEEAQEKFGFLLDAFQFGAPPHGGIAFGWDRIVALLAGQESIREVIAFPKTGNGYDPLTAAPAPITPQQRKEAGVDAKPAAKDAPKDSAKDAPQGEAGTASPEA
;
A
#
# COMPACT_ATOMS: atom_id res chain seq x y z
N MET A 1 -9.55 -6.96 -8.48
CA MET A 1 -10.82 -6.21 -8.71
C MET A 1 -11.90 -6.85 -7.87
N THR A 2 -12.51 -6.11 -7.00
CA THR A 2 -13.67 -6.60 -6.26
C THR A 2 -14.86 -6.55 -7.21
N GLY A 3 -15.62 -7.66 -7.34
CA GLY A 3 -16.80 -7.73 -8.21
C GLY A 3 -17.89 -6.70 -7.87
N VAL A 4 -17.78 -6.05 -6.70
CA VAL A 4 -18.72 -5.03 -6.23
C VAL A 4 -18.63 -3.76 -7.09
N GLN A 5 -17.43 -3.27 -7.40
CA GLN A 5 -17.23 -2.03 -8.19
C GLN A 5 -17.73 -2.17 -9.63
N THR A 6 -17.60 -3.34 -10.24
CA THR A 6 -18.07 -3.59 -11.61
C THR A 6 -19.60 -3.72 -11.70
N CYS A 7 -20.29 -4.01 -10.59
CA CYS A 7 -21.75 -4.10 -10.55
C CYS A 7 -22.43 -2.76 -10.31
N ALA A 8 -21.74 -1.76 -9.77
CA ALA A 8 -22.34 -0.46 -9.44
C ALA A 8 -22.77 0.32 -10.69
N LEU A 9 -21.93 0.37 -11.75
CA LEU A 9 -22.26 1.13 -12.95
C LEU A 9 -23.60 0.75 -13.60
N PRO A 10 -23.94 -0.53 -13.84
CA PRO A 10 -25.27 -0.89 -14.34
C PRO A 10 -26.43 -0.41 -13.46
N ILE A 11 -26.23 -0.35 -12.14
CA ILE A 11 -27.21 0.18 -11.19
C ILE A 11 -27.41 1.68 -11.41
N LEU A 12 -26.32 2.44 -11.56
CA LEU A 12 -26.37 3.88 -11.82
C LEU A 12 -26.98 4.19 -13.20
N VAL A 13 -26.64 3.39 -14.23
CA VAL A 13 -27.25 3.49 -15.57
C VAL A 13 -28.75 3.22 -15.52
N ALA A 14 -29.20 2.34 -14.63
CA ALA A 14 -30.63 2.08 -14.40
C ALA A 14 -31.36 3.23 -13.69
N GLY A 15 -30.69 4.31 -13.34
CA GLY A 15 -31.29 5.53 -12.77
C GLY A 15 -31.27 5.61 -11.25
N PHE A 16 -30.46 4.79 -10.58
CA PHE A 16 -30.21 4.94 -9.15
C PHE A 16 -29.03 5.89 -8.95
N ASP A 17 -29.27 7.05 -8.36
CA ASP A 17 -28.26 8.11 -8.19
C ASP A 17 -27.29 7.83 -7.04
N ARG A 18 -27.66 7.00 -6.10
CA ARG A 18 -26.86 6.66 -4.91
C ARG A 18 -26.97 5.18 -4.61
N TYR A 19 -25.84 4.55 -4.45
CA TYR A 19 -25.71 3.14 -4.11
C TYR A 19 -24.83 3.00 -2.88
N MET A 20 -25.18 2.11 -1.98
CA MET A 20 -24.37 1.70 -0.86
C MET A 20 -24.62 0.23 -0.55
N GLN A 21 -23.57 -0.50 -0.25
CA GLN A 21 -23.65 -1.89 0.19
C GLN A 21 -22.60 -2.18 1.25
N ILE A 22 -22.96 -2.97 2.26
CA ILE A 22 -22.01 -3.65 3.12
C ILE A 22 -21.75 -5.01 2.48
N ALA A 23 -20.59 -5.17 1.87
CA ALA A 23 -20.26 -6.31 1.03
C ALA A 23 -19.22 -7.21 1.68
N ARG A 24 -19.44 -8.52 1.62
CA ARG A 24 -18.41 -9.51 1.87
C ARG A 24 -17.52 -9.63 0.63
N CYS A 25 -16.23 -9.38 0.80
CA CYS A 25 -15.24 -9.40 -0.27
C CYS A 25 -14.23 -10.53 -0.07
N PHE A 26 -13.67 -11.01 -1.19
CA PHE A 26 -12.70 -12.07 -1.23
C PHE A 26 -11.51 -11.66 -2.10
N ARG A 27 -10.28 -11.88 -1.62
CA ARG A 27 -9.07 -11.66 -2.37
C ARG A 27 -8.09 -12.81 -2.15
N ASP A 28 -7.41 -13.21 -3.21
CA ASP A 28 -6.27 -14.13 -3.15
C ASP A 28 -5.00 -13.30 -2.92
N GLU A 29 -4.69 -13.06 -1.65
CA GLU A 29 -3.59 -12.23 -1.21
C GLU A 29 -2.83 -12.90 -0.06
N ASP A 30 -1.56 -12.53 0.08
CA ASP A 30 -0.77 -12.89 1.25
C ASP A 30 -1.36 -12.25 2.51
N LEU A 31 -1.54 -13.06 3.56
CA LEU A 31 -2.08 -12.60 4.81
C LEU A 31 -1.08 -11.74 5.58
N ARG A 32 -1.57 -10.58 6.05
CA ARG A 32 -0.85 -9.64 6.91
C ARG A 32 -1.74 -9.27 8.10
N ALA A 33 -1.24 -8.43 9.00
CA ALA A 33 -2.03 -7.91 10.11
C ALA A 33 -3.28 -7.15 9.63
N ASP A 34 -3.17 -6.46 8.51
CA ASP A 34 -4.19 -5.63 7.87
C ASP A 34 -4.88 -6.30 6.66
N ARG A 35 -4.60 -7.58 6.37
CA ARG A 35 -5.14 -8.32 5.22
C ARG A 35 -5.62 -9.71 5.57
N GLN A 36 -6.84 -10.03 5.12
CA GLN A 36 -7.46 -11.35 5.20
C GLN A 36 -8.03 -11.71 3.81
N PRO A 37 -8.11 -13.02 3.45
CA PRO A 37 -8.66 -13.46 2.16
C PRO A 37 -10.16 -13.20 2.07
N GLU A 38 -10.82 -13.03 3.21
CA GLU A 38 -12.23 -12.76 3.37
C GLU A 38 -12.39 -11.58 4.33
N PHE A 39 -13.01 -10.50 3.88
CA PHE A 39 -13.14 -9.25 4.61
C PHE A 39 -14.43 -8.53 4.23
N THR A 40 -14.78 -7.49 4.98
CA THR A 40 -15.98 -6.69 4.74
C THR A 40 -15.61 -5.29 4.25
N GLN A 41 -16.35 -4.81 3.23
CA GLN A 41 -16.25 -3.42 2.76
C GLN A 41 -17.60 -2.72 2.89
N VAL A 42 -17.56 -1.42 3.14
CA VAL A 42 -18.68 -0.52 2.83
C VAL A 42 -18.36 0.10 1.49
N ASP A 43 -19.17 -0.22 0.48
CA ASP A 43 -19.00 0.24 -0.89
C ASP A 43 -20.08 1.26 -1.21
N MET A 44 -19.69 2.41 -1.76
CA MET A 44 -20.56 3.54 -2.06
C MET A 44 -20.25 4.09 -3.44
N GLU A 45 -21.30 4.32 -4.24
CA GLU A 45 -21.20 4.97 -5.56
C GLU A 45 -22.30 6.01 -5.71
N MET A 46 -21.96 7.14 -6.32
CA MET A 46 -22.86 8.27 -6.51
C MET A 46 -22.75 8.83 -7.93
N SER A 47 -23.90 9.16 -8.52
CA SER A 47 -24.00 9.83 -9.81
C SER A 47 -23.91 11.36 -9.64
N PHE A 48 -23.42 12.03 -10.69
CA PHE A 48 -23.35 13.48 -10.81
C PHE A 48 -22.57 14.17 -9.69
N VAL A 49 -21.42 13.58 -9.35
CA VAL A 49 -20.50 14.06 -8.32
C VAL A 49 -19.11 14.32 -8.90
N GLU A 50 -18.44 15.30 -8.30
CA GLU A 50 -17.02 15.56 -8.44
C GLU A 50 -16.26 14.96 -7.25
N GLN A 51 -14.94 14.89 -7.34
CA GLN A 51 -14.08 14.41 -6.23
C GLN A 51 -14.37 15.14 -4.92
N GLU A 52 -14.48 16.46 -4.98
CA GLU A 52 -14.71 17.31 -3.80
C GLU A 52 -16.02 17.00 -3.10
N ASP A 53 -17.10 16.70 -3.84
CA ASP A 53 -18.38 16.31 -3.26
C ASP A 53 -18.25 15.05 -2.39
N ILE A 54 -17.46 14.10 -2.85
CA ILE A 54 -17.21 12.83 -2.15
C ILE A 54 -16.37 13.08 -0.91
N LEU A 55 -15.22 13.78 -1.03
CA LEU A 55 -14.31 14.05 0.07
C LEU A 55 -15.03 14.81 1.20
N VAL A 56 -15.72 15.89 0.88
CA VAL A 56 -16.45 16.70 1.88
C VAL A 56 -17.57 15.90 2.55
N HIS A 57 -18.29 15.06 1.80
CA HIS A 57 -19.36 14.24 2.35
C HIS A 57 -18.81 13.21 3.36
N LEU A 58 -17.73 12.56 3.00
CA LEU A 58 -17.11 11.52 3.82
C LEU A 58 -16.38 12.10 5.03
N GLU A 59 -15.74 13.25 4.89
CA GLU A 59 -15.15 13.94 6.02
C GLU A 59 -16.21 14.26 7.11
N LYS A 60 -17.38 14.74 6.70
CA LYS A 60 -18.51 14.94 7.63
C LYS A 60 -18.96 13.63 8.28
N LEU A 61 -18.99 12.53 7.51
CA LEU A 61 -19.34 11.20 8.04
C LEU A 61 -18.33 10.75 9.11
N PHE A 62 -17.03 10.84 8.84
CA PHE A 62 -16.02 10.43 9.82
C PHE A 62 -16.00 11.34 11.05
N LYS A 63 -16.13 12.65 10.91
CA LYS A 63 -16.30 13.57 12.05
C LYS A 63 -17.51 13.19 12.91
N TYR A 64 -18.63 12.83 12.27
CA TYR A 64 -19.82 12.36 12.96
C TYR A 64 -19.56 11.04 13.71
N ILE A 65 -18.91 10.06 13.07
CA ILE A 65 -18.57 8.78 13.68
C ILE A 65 -17.66 8.97 14.89
N MET A 66 -16.57 9.73 14.74
CA MET A 66 -15.59 9.98 15.80
C MET A 66 -16.24 10.71 16.99
N LYS A 67 -17.07 11.73 16.73
CA LYS A 67 -17.78 12.44 17.79
C LYS A 67 -18.76 11.57 18.55
N ASN A 68 -19.54 10.74 17.85
CA ASN A 68 -20.61 9.97 18.50
C ASN A 68 -20.14 8.66 19.13
N LEU A 69 -19.08 8.04 18.63
CA LEU A 69 -18.56 6.77 19.17
C LEU A 69 -17.42 6.95 20.15
N MET A 70 -16.55 7.93 19.91
CA MET A 70 -15.31 8.12 20.68
C MET A 70 -15.32 9.41 21.50
N ASP A 71 -16.32 10.29 21.31
CA ASP A 71 -16.38 11.68 21.86
C ASP A 71 -15.16 12.53 21.47
N ILE A 72 -14.60 12.29 20.30
CA ILE A 72 -13.44 13.00 19.75
C ILE A 72 -13.91 13.98 18.68
N ASP A 73 -13.49 15.25 18.79
CA ASP A 73 -13.65 16.27 17.76
C ASP A 73 -12.41 16.22 16.83
N VAL A 74 -12.57 15.69 15.62
CA VAL A 74 -11.51 15.60 14.62
C VAL A 74 -11.43 16.91 13.82
N PRO A 75 -10.22 17.47 13.61
CA PRO A 75 -10.03 18.66 12.76
C PRO A 75 -10.39 18.39 11.29
N ASP A 76 -10.31 19.42 10.46
CA ASP A 76 -10.41 19.24 9.01
C ASP A 76 -9.27 18.34 8.53
N PHE A 77 -9.58 17.44 7.59
CA PHE A 77 -8.59 16.48 7.11
C PHE A 77 -7.58 17.17 6.22
N GLU A 78 -6.32 16.87 6.45
CA GLU A 78 -5.26 17.30 5.54
C GLU A 78 -5.42 16.66 4.16
N ARG A 79 -4.89 17.34 3.14
CA ARG A 79 -4.88 16.84 1.77
C ARG A 79 -3.46 16.89 1.26
N LEU A 80 -2.96 15.74 0.85
CA LEU A 80 -1.66 15.57 0.23
C LEU A 80 -1.85 14.99 -1.17
N THR A 81 -1.10 15.49 -2.11
CA THR A 81 -0.91 14.73 -3.35
C THR A 81 -0.09 13.47 -3.04
N TRP A 82 -0.23 12.46 -3.87
CA TRP A 82 0.59 11.25 -3.76
C TRP A 82 2.09 11.58 -3.78
N HIS A 83 2.49 12.54 -4.60
CA HIS A 83 3.89 12.98 -4.67
C HIS A 83 4.36 13.61 -3.36
N GLU A 84 3.59 14.50 -2.75
CA GLU A 84 3.90 15.08 -1.44
C GLU A 84 3.98 14.01 -0.35
N ALA A 85 3.05 13.06 -0.33
CA ALA A 85 3.08 11.95 0.62
C ALA A 85 4.35 11.10 0.48
N MET A 86 4.76 10.80 -0.76
CA MET A 86 5.98 10.06 -1.05
C MET A 86 7.25 10.88 -0.77
N ASP A 87 7.26 12.17 -1.09
CA ASP A 87 8.43 13.01 -0.92
C ASP A 87 8.68 13.35 0.55
N TRP A 88 7.64 13.65 1.33
CA TRP A 88 7.77 14.07 2.73
C TRP A 88 7.77 12.91 3.73
N TYR A 89 7.05 11.82 3.41
CA TYR A 89 6.86 10.72 4.36
C TYR A 89 7.34 9.36 3.85
N GLY A 90 7.68 9.24 2.56
CA GLY A 90 8.14 7.99 1.95
C GLY A 90 7.06 6.91 1.86
N SER A 91 5.79 7.29 1.93
CA SER A 91 4.64 6.38 1.94
C SER A 91 3.40 7.08 1.38
N ASP A 92 2.59 6.35 0.61
CA ASP A 92 1.26 6.76 0.17
C ASP A 92 0.18 6.70 1.26
N LYS A 93 0.54 6.21 2.44
CA LYS A 93 -0.30 6.16 3.64
C LYS A 93 0.47 6.63 4.87
N PRO A 94 0.80 7.92 4.96
CA PRO A 94 1.61 8.45 6.03
C PRO A 94 0.89 8.45 7.37
N ASP A 95 1.64 8.22 8.45
CA ASP A 95 1.18 8.49 9.81
C ASP A 95 1.51 9.95 10.17
N LEU A 96 0.50 10.77 10.37
CA LEU A 96 0.64 12.19 10.66
C LEU A 96 0.47 12.51 12.15
N ARG A 97 0.53 11.53 13.04
CA ARG A 97 0.49 11.74 14.51
C ARG A 97 1.78 12.33 15.08
N PHE A 98 2.79 12.52 14.25
CA PHE A 98 4.09 13.08 14.66
C PHE A 98 4.78 13.82 13.51
N ASP A 99 5.51 14.87 13.86
CA ASP A 99 6.29 15.70 12.93
C ASP A 99 7.67 15.09 12.70
N LEU A 100 7.86 14.44 11.57
CA LEU A 100 9.16 13.98 11.12
C LEU A 100 9.08 13.77 9.60
N GLU A 101 9.64 14.71 8.84
CA GLU A 101 9.64 14.65 7.38
C GLU A 101 10.98 14.15 6.83
N LEU A 102 10.92 13.59 5.64
CA LEU A 102 12.11 13.27 4.86
C LEU A 102 12.67 14.54 4.21
N VAL A 103 13.97 14.58 4.07
CA VAL A 103 14.67 15.70 3.40
C VAL A 103 15.26 15.21 2.09
N GLU A 104 14.85 15.80 0.99
CA GLU A 104 15.46 15.55 -0.33
C GLU A 104 16.88 16.14 -0.38
N MET A 105 17.88 15.31 -0.70
CA MET A 105 19.29 15.64 -0.70
C MET A 105 19.97 15.44 -2.06
N THR A 106 19.25 15.05 -3.10
CA THR A 106 19.82 14.70 -4.40
C THR A 106 20.59 15.86 -5.02
N GLU A 107 20.00 17.07 -5.06
CA GLU A 107 20.68 18.27 -5.57
C GLU A 107 21.82 18.72 -4.67
N TYR A 108 21.66 18.57 -3.34
CA TYR A 108 22.70 18.90 -2.37
C TYR A 108 23.98 18.11 -2.61
N PHE A 109 23.84 16.82 -2.96
CA PHE A 109 24.96 15.93 -3.26
C PHE A 109 25.29 15.79 -4.75
N ALA A 110 24.79 16.67 -5.62
CA ALA A 110 25.01 16.57 -7.07
C ALA A 110 26.49 16.53 -7.48
N GLN A 111 27.39 17.16 -6.69
CA GLN A 111 28.83 17.22 -6.95
C GLN A 111 29.64 16.42 -5.93
N THR A 112 29.01 15.52 -5.21
CA THR A 112 29.65 14.79 -4.10
C THR A 112 30.77 13.85 -4.58
N PRO A 113 31.91 13.79 -3.85
CA PRO A 113 32.91 12.76 -4.09
C PRO A 113 32.46 11.37 -3.59
N PHE A 114 31.41 11.29 -2.79
CA PHE A 114 30.92 10.04 -2.21
C PHE A 114 30.10 9.22 -3.20
N ARG A 115 30.71 8.18 -3.77
CA ARG A 115 30.11 7.35 -4.82
C ARG A 115 28.71 6.80 -4.49
N VAL A 116 28.42 6.52 -3.23
CA VAL A 116 27.10 6.01 -2.81
C VAL A 116 26.01 7.05 -3.05
N PHE A 117 26.33 8.34 -2.91
CA PHE A 117 25.37 9.43 -3.11
C PHE A 117 25.34 9.94 -4.55
N GLN A 118 26.16 9.41 -5.44
CA GLN A 118 26.06 9.62 -6.89
C GLN A 118 24.96 8.71 -7.44
N ALA A 119 23.72 8.93 -7.02
CA ALA A 119 22.54 8.10 -7.29
C ALA A 119 21.38 8.96 -7.81
N PRO A 120 20.38 8.36 -8.49
CA PRO A 120 19.20 9.09 -8.97
C PRO A 120 18.42 9.80 -7.86
N TYR A 121 18.48 9.28 -6.64
CA TYR A 121 17.87 9.86 -5.46
C TYR A 121 18.78 9.70 -4.26
N VAL A 122 18.85 10.74 -3.43
CA VAL A 122 19.41 10.73 -2.09
C VAL A 122 18.43 11.45 -1.17
N GLY A 123 18.01 10.79 -0.11
CA GLY A 123 17.15 11.39 0.90
C GLY A 123 17.74 11.18 2.31
N ALA A 124 17.21 11.93 3.26
CA ALA A 124 17.61 11.86 4.65
C ALA A 124 16.41 11.88 5.60
N VAL A 125 16.61 11.34 6.80
CA VAL A 125 15.70 11.49 7.95
C VAL A 125 16.53 11.70 9.22
N VAL A 126 16.08 12.61 10.08
CA VAL A 126 16.80 12.99 11.31
C VAL A 126 16.24 12.23 12.50
N MET A 127 17.11 11.64 13.30
CA MET A 127 16.79 11.07 14.60
C MET A 127 17.33 11.96 15.70
N ALA A 128 16.45 12.66 16.39
CA ALA A 128 16.82 13.53 17.50
C ALA A 128 17.54 12.75 18.62
N GLY A 129 18.65 13.29 19.14
CA GLY A 129 19.46 12.64 20.17
C GLY A 129 20.16 11.35 19.73
N GLY A 130 20.08 11.00 18.45
CA GLY A 130 20.57 9.72 17.90
C GLY A 130 22.09 9.55 17.92
N ALA A 131 22.87 10.63 18.09
CA ALA A 131 24.33 10.57 18.18
C ALA A 131 24.81 9.88 19.47
N SER A 132 23.98 9.85 20.51
CA SER A 132 24.27 9.17 21.77
C SER A 132 24.09 7.65 21.71
N GLN A 133 23.57 7.11 20.61
CA GLN A 133 23.36 5.67 20.47
C GLN A 133 24.68 4.89 20.48
N PRO A 134 24.74 3.79 21.24
CA PRO A 134 25.90 2.93 21.23
C PRO A 134 26.07 2.27 19.85
N ARG A 135 27.32 2.00 19.47
CA ARG A 135 27.65 1.39 18.17
C ARG A 135 26.78 0.17 17.81
N ARG A 136 26.45 -0.64 18.80
CA ARG A 136 25.58 -1.81 18.60
C ARG A 136 24.19 -1.45 18.04
N GLN A 137 23.63 -0.31 18.45
CA GLN A 137 22.32 0.15 17.93
C GLN A 137 22.47 0.68 16.51
N LEU A 138 23.57 1.39 16.20
CA LEU A 138 23.87 1.83 14.84
C LEU A 138 24.10 0.64 13.89
N ASP A 139 24.76 -0.42 14.38
CA ASP A 139 24.91 -1.66 13.61
C ASP A 139 23.55 -2.36 13.42
N ALA A 140 22.65 -2.30 14.41
CA ALA A 140 21.31 -2.84 14.30
C ALA A 140 20.47 -2.12 13.20
N TRP A 141 20.63 -0.82 13.01
CA TRP A 141 20.00 -0.09 11.91
C TRP A 141 20.47 -0.59 10.53
N GLN A 142 21.73 -1.04 10.40
CA GLN A 142 22.23 -1.61 9.16
C GLN A 142 21.52 -2.96 8.86
N GLU A 143 21.38 -3.82 9.86
CA GLU A 143 20.70 -5.10 9.72
C GLU A 143 19.18 -4.91 9.47
N TRP A 144 18.57 -3.94 10.13
CA TRP A 144 17.18 -3.54 9.92
C TRP A 144 16.93 -3.12 8.46
N ALA A 145 17.84 -2.33 7.86
CA ALA A 145 17.74 -1.92 6.47
C ALA A 145 17.94 -3.11 5.51
N LYS A 146 18.89 -4.01 5.80
CA LYS A 146 19.12 -5.21 4.98
C LYS A 146 17.93 -6.16 4.98
N GLN A 147 17.26 -6.34 6.11
CA GLN A 147 16.04 -7.14 6.19
C GLN A 147 14.91 -6.60 5.30
N ARG A 148 14.97 -5.31 4.96
CA ARG A 148 14.05 -4.62 4.03
C ARG A 148 14.57 -4.56 2.58
N GLY A 149 15.60 -5.35 2.25
CA GLY A 149 16.15 -5.44 0.90
C GLY A 149 17.15 -4.35 0.53
N ALA A 150 17.47 -3.42 1.43
CA ALA A 150 18.47 -2.38 1.18
C ALA A 150 19.90 -2.90 1.42
N LYS A 151 20.87 -2.24 0.82
CA LYS A 151 22.31 -2.54 1.07
C LYS A 151 22.79 -2.08 2.45
N GLY A 152 22.07 -1.17 3.08
CA GLY A 152 22.32 -0.56 4.37
C GLY A 152 21.64 0.79 4.49
N LEU A 153 21.76 1.41 5.65
CA LEU A 153 21.27 2.76 5.93
C LEU A 153 22.48 3.61 6.32
N ALA A 154 22.94 4.48 5.41
CA ALA A 154 24.07 5.34 5.66
C ALA A 154 23.76 6.36 6.77
N TYR A 155 24.74 6.78 7.55
CA TYR A 155 24.48 7.75 8.62
C TYR A 155 25.64 8.68 8.91
N VAL A 156 25.31 9.81 9.52
CA VAL A 156 26.24 10.73 10.16
C VAL A 156 25.76 11.06 11.57
N LEU A 157 26.68 11.20 12.50
CA LEU A 157 26.40 11.63 13.87
C LEU A 157 26.85 13.07 14.02
N VAL A 158 26.00 13.93 14.55
CA VAL A 158 26.28 15.31 14.87
C VAL A 158 26.73 15.37 16.35
N GLN A 159 28.01 15.67 16.59
CA GLN A 159 28.53 15.77 17.96
C GLN A 159 28.01 17.03 18.63
N GLU A 160 28.16 17.13 19.96
CA GLU A 160 27.75 18.30 20.76
C GLU A 160 28.44 19.62 20.33
N ASP A 161 29.64 19.53 19.76
CA ASP A 161 30.38 20.68 19.22
C ASP A 161 30.04 21.01 17.75
N GLY A 162 29.04 20.29 17.17
CA GLY A 162 28.64 20.42 15.78
C GLY A 162 29.53 19.66 14.79
N THR A 163 30.56 18.97 15.23
CA THR A 163 31.39 18.16 14.34
C THR A 163 30.66 16.91 13.86
N LEU A 164 30.92 16.54 12.60
CA LEU A 164 30.28 15.36 11.97
C LEU A 164 31.20 14.15 12.06
N THR A 165 30.67 13.04 12.57
CA THR A 165 31.38 11.77 12.66
C THR A 165 30.56 10.64 12.00
N GLY A 166 31.19 9.48 11.78
CA GLY A 166 30.54 8.33 11.17
C GLY A 166 30.97 8.05 9.74
N PRO A 167 30.33 7.06 9.08
CA PRO A 167 30.76 6.61 7.75
C PRO A 167 30.61 7.67 6.66
N VAL A 168 29.51 8.42 6.65
CA VAL A 168 29.23 9.44 5.63
C VAL A 168 30.20 10.61 5.74
N SER A 169 30.48 11.11 6.95
CA SER A 169 31.36 12.28 7.18
C SER A 169 32.77 12.13 6.62
N LYS A 170 33.24 10.90 6.46
CA LYS A 170 34.59 10.62 5.93
C LYS A 170 34.66 10.70 4.40
N ASN A 171 33.53 10.70 3.72
CA ASN A 171 33.45 10.55 2.29
C ASN A 171 32.86 11.77 1.56
N ILE A 172 32.19 12.66 2.28
CA ILE A 172 31.65 13.93 1.74
C ILE A 172 32.68 15.06 1.85
N SER A 173 32.53 16.08 1.02
CA SER A 173 33.42 17.25 0.99
C SER A 173 33.25 18.15 2.23
N GLU A 174 34.22 19.02 2.51
CA GLU A 174 34.12 19.98 3.61
C GLU A 174 32.98 20.98 3.41
N GLN A 175 32.67 21.35 2.17
CA GLN A 175 31.52 22.20 1.85
C GLN A 175 30.19 21.52 2.20
N GLU A 176 30.05 20.24 1.87
CA GLU A 176 28.88 19.43 2.21
C GLU A 176 28.76 19.24 3.74
N LYS A 177 29.85 19.06 4.45
CA LYS A 177 29.80 18.99 5.91
C LYS A 177 29.30 20.30 6.52
N ALA A 178 29.77 21.42 6.02
CA ALA A 178 29.45 22.76 6.57
C ALA A 178 27.96 23.11 6.42
N GLY A 179 27.30 22.68 5.31
CA GLY A 179 25.87 22.99 5.03
C GLY A 179 24.91 21.90 5.48
N LEU A 180 25.39 20.74 5.94
CA LEU A 180 24.53 19.58 6.18
C LEU A 180 23.45 19.81 7.25
N LEU A 181 23.83 20.46 8.35
CA LEU A 181 22.93 20.75 9.47
C LEU A 181 21.80 21.69 9.04
N GLU A 182 22.16 22.74 8.32
CA GLU A 182 21.18 23.70 7.78
C GLU A 182 20.21 23.02 6.81
N LYS A 183 20.75 22.17 5.90
CA LYS A 183 19.92 21.49 4.89
C LYS A 183 18.99 20.43 5.49
N THR A 184 19.43 19.72 6.54
CA THR A 184 18.65 18.63 7.17
C THR A 184 17.83 19.09 8.37
N GLY A 185 18.09 20.28 8.92
CA GLY A 185 17.52 20.73 10.18
C GLY A 185 18.07 20.01 11.41
N ALA A 186 19.12 19.19 11.26
CA ALA A 186 19.71 18.45 12.36
C ALA A 186 20.44 19.37 13.35
N ALA A 187 20.33 19.06 14.63
CA ALA A 187 20.99 19.74 15.73
C ALA A 187 22.16 18.93 16.32
N PRO A 188 23.04 19.56 17.10
CA PRO A 188 24.03 18.83 17.91
C PRO A 188 23.34 17.73 18.76
N GLY A 189 23.91 16.54 18.74
CA GLY A 189 23.38 15.37 19.41
C GLY A 189 22.54 14.44 18.50
N ASP A 190 22.21 14.84 17.27
CA ASP A 190 21.35 14.08 16.37
C ASP A 190 22.13 13.07 15.52
N CYS A 191 21.38 12.09 15.01
CA CYS A 191 21.83 11.20 13.94
C CYS A 191 21.00 11.45 12.67
N VAL A 192 21.68 11.66 11.55
CA VAL A 192 21.03 11.76 10.24
C VAL A 192 21.25 10.47 9.49
N PHE A 193 20.15 9.79 9.14
CA PHE A 193 20.17 8.61 8.29
C PHE A 193 19.91 8.99 6.83
N PHE A 194 20.54 8.26 5.91
CA PHE A 194 20.42 8.48 4.47
C PHE A 194 20.10 7.19 3.73
N ALA A 195 19.24 7.31 2.74
CA ALA A 195 19.08 6.29 1.69
C ALA A 195 19.42 6.89 0.33
N ALA A 196 20.08 6.10 -0.52
CA ALA A 196 20.47 6.52 -1.85
C ALA A 196 20.32 5.37 -2.84
N GLY A 197 19.75 5.64 -4.01
CA GLY A 197 19.52 4.63 -5.04
C GLY A 197 18.34 4.94 -5.95
N GLU A 198 17.55 3.93 -6.22
CA GLU A 198 16.30 4.06 -6.95
C GLU A 198 15.29 4.87 -6.08
N PRO A 199 14.57 5.86 -6.65
CA PRO A 199 13.74 6.78 -5.87
C PRO A 199 12.65 6.11 -5.04
N LYS A 200 11.85 5.20 -5.62
CA LYS A 200 10.69 4.55 -4.95
C LYS A 200 11.16 3.74 -3.73
N SER A 201 12.16 2.88 -3.91
CA SER A 201 12.69 2.02 -2.83
C SER A 201 13.45 2.80 -1.77
N SER A 202 14.16 3.85 -2.14
CA SER A 202 14.90 4.68 -1.19
C SER A 202 13.97 5.52 -0.30
N ARG A 203 12.90 6.11 -0.88
CA ARG A 203 11.86 6.80 -0.12
C ARG A 203 11.13 5.85 0.82
N ALA A 204 10.74 4.66 0.34
CA ALA A 204 10.08 3.65 1.16
C ALA A 204 10.93 3.20 2.35
N LEU A 205 12.25 3.05 2.15
CA LEU A 205 13.18 2.72 3.25
C LEU A 205 13.24 3.85 4.29
N LEU A 206 13.31 5.10 3.85
CA LEU A 206 13.33 6.27 4.75
C LEU A 206 11.98 6.45 5.46
N GLY A 207 10.86 6.24 4.77
CA GLY A 207 9.53 6.27 5.38
C GLY A 207 9.37 5.21 6.47
N ALA A 208 9.88 3.98 6.23
CA ALA A 208 9.93 2.95 7.25
C ALA A 208 10.86 3.33 8.41
N ALA A 209 12.02 3.98 8.13
CA ALA A 209 12.93 4.47 9.17
C ALA A 209 12.30 5.60 9.98
N ARG A 210 11.55 6.48 9.35
CA ARG A 210 10.75 7.54 9.99
C ARG A 210 9.83 6.96 11.07
N ASN A 211 9.04 5.95 10.74
CA ASN A 211 8.11 5.30 11.67
C ASN A 211 8.86 4.59 12.82
N GLU A 212 9.93 3.86 12.51
CA GLU A 212 10.78 3.19 13.51
C GLU A 212 11.44 4.18 14.47
N ILE A 213 11.86 5.36 13.97
CA ILE A 213 12.41 6.46 14.79
C ILE A 213 11.33 7.01 15.71
N ALA A 214 10.14 7.27 15.18
CA ALA A 214 9.02 7.80 15.96
C ALA A 214 8.61 6.87 17.10
N GLU A 215 8.53 5.57 16.84
CA GLU A 215 8.26 4.54 17.85
C GLU A 215 9.34 4.52 18.93
N LYS A 216 10.63 4.47 18.54
CA LYS A 216 11.76 4.45 19.47
C LYS A 216 11.87 5.69 20.35
N LEU A 217 11.50 6.85 19.82
CA LEU A 217 11.54 8.11 20.54
C LEU A 217 10.23 8.44 21.29
N GLY A 218 9.17 7.62 21.13
CA GLY A 218 7.87 7.86 21.73
C GLY A 218 7.22 9.14 21.22
N LEU A 219 7.35 9.43 19.91
CA LEU A 219 6.79 10.63 19.29
C LEU A 219 5.33 10.45 18.90
N ILE A 220 4.86 9.21 18.82
CA ILE A 220 3.51 8.88 18.38
C ILE A 220 2.52 9.18 19.52
N ASP A 221 1.55 10.04 19.26
CA ASP A 221 0.41 10.21 20.15
C ASP A 221 -0.60 9.08 19.89
N GLU A 222 -0.61 8.09 20.77
CA GLU A 222 -1.44 6.89 20.64
C GLU A 222 -2.95 7.17 20.79
N ASP A 223 -3.33 8.30 21.40
CA ASP A 223 -4.71 8.71 21.58
C ASP A 223 -5.22 9.56 20.40
N ALA A 224 -4.33 9.98 19.49
CA ALA A 224 -4.69 10.81 18.36
C ALA A 224 -5.20 10.00 17.16
N PHE A 225 -6.15 10.60 16.42
CA PHE A 225 -6.61 10.12 15.13
C PHE A 225 -6.31 11.18 14.06
N ALA A 226 -5.25 10.98 13.31
CA ALA A 226 -4.79 11.87 12.25
C ALA A 226 -5.29 11.35 10.89
N PHE A 227 -6.32 12.01 10.35
CA PHE A 227 -6.88 11.68 9.03
C PHE A 227 -6.24 12.54 7.95
N VAL A 228 -5.95 11.93 6.81
CA VAL A 228 -5.44 12.61 5.61
C VAL A 228 -6.04 12.01 4.35
N TRP A 229 -6.35 12.87 3.38
CA TRP A 229 -6.65 12.47 2.02
C TRP A 229 -5.35 12.46 1.20
N VAL A 230 -5.07 11.34 0.55
CA VAL A 230 -4.02 11.23 -0.45
C VAL A 230 -4.68 11.19 -1.82
N VAL A 231 -4.34 12.17 -2.66
CA VAL A 231 -4.97 12.39 -3.97
C VAL A 231 -3.92 12.39 -5.07
N ASP A 232 -4.37 12.40 -6.32
CA ASP A 232 -3.50 12.60 -7.49
C ASP A 232 -2.39 11.54 -7.62
N ALA A 233 -2.74 10.28 -7.35
CA ALA A 233 -1.82 9.18 -7.54
C ALA A 233 -1.50 8.95 -9.04
N PRO A 234 -0.35 8.37 -9.38
CA PRO A 234 -0.08 7.93 -10.74
C PRO A 234 -1.20 7.04 -11.28
N MET A 235 -1.62 7.27 -12.52
CA MET A 235 -2.67 6.46 -13.13
C MET A 235 -2.15 5.07 -13.52
N PHE A 236 -0.92 5.03 -14.03
CA PHE A 236 -0.27 3.81 -14.49
C PHE A 236 1.13 3.68 -13.88
N GLU A 237 1.57 2.46 -13.75
CA GLU A 237 2.95 2.10 -13.46
C GLU A 237 3.47 1.06 -14.46
N PRO A 238 4.80 0.96 -14.67
CA PRO A 238 5.36 -0.09 -15.49
C PRO A 238 4.95 -1.48 -14.96
N ALA A 239 4.38 -2.33 -15.82
CA ALA A 239 3.92 -3.65 -15.44
C ALA A 239 5.04 -4.55 -14.89
N ALA A 240 6.30 -4.27 -15.25
CA ALA A 240 7.47 -4.95 -14.69
C ALA A 240 7.69 -4.58 -13.22
N ASP A 241 7.47 -3.31 -12.85
CA ASP A 241 7.66 -2.80 -11.49
C ASP A 241 6.57 -3.33 -10.55
N ALA A 242 5.31 -3.35 -11.02
CA ALA A 242 4.20 -3.97 -10.28
C ALA A 242 4.49 -5.44 -9.95
N ARG A 243 4.92 -6.23 -10.97
CA ARG A 243 5.28 -7.65 -10.78
C ARG A 243 6.48 -7.83 -9.84
N ALA A 244 7.46 -6.94 -9.91
CA ALA A 244 8.62 -6.97 -9.00
C ALA A 244 8.25 -6.66 -7.56
N ALA A 245 7.22 -5.84 -7.34
CA ALA A 245 6.65 -5.55 -6.03
C ALA A 245 5.74 -6.68 -5.49
N GLY A 246 5.41 -7.67 -6.32
CA GLY A 246 4.50 -8.77 -5.98
C GLY A 246 3.03 -8.46 -6.27
N ASP A 247 2.75 -7.36 -6.98
CA ASP A 247 1.41 -6.97 -7.38
C ASP A 247 0.98 -7.64 -8.69
N VAL A 248 -0.32 -7.76 -8.89
CA VAL A 248 -0.88 -8.36 -10.10
C VAL A 248 -0.99 -7.29 -11.19
N ALA A 249 -0.08 -7.33 -12.16
CA ALA A 249 -0.22 -6.51 -13.36
C ALA A 249 -1.40 -7.04 -14.20
N VAL A 250 -2.40 -6.18 -14.41
CA VAL A 250 -3.57 -6.49 -15.21
C VAL A 250 -3.30 -6.14 -16.68
N GLY A 251 -3.59 -7.09 -17.58
CA GLY A 251 -3.32 -6.94 -19.01
C GLY A 251 -1.93 -7.40 -19.44
N GLY A 252 -1.70 -7.41 -20.75
CA GLY A 252 -0.45 -7.86 -21.39
C GLY A 252 0.49 -6.73 -21.81
N GLY A 253 0.16 -5.48 -21.51
CA GLY A 253 0.92 -4.30 -21.90
C GLY A 253 2.17 -4.02 -21.08
N ALA A 254 2.88 -2.96 -21.46
CA ALA A 254 4.02 -2.44 -20.71
C ALA A 254 3.59 -1.69 -19.43
N TRP A 255 2.34 -1.25 -19.37
CA TRP A 255 1.76 -0.49 -18.27
C TRP A 255 0.59 -1.23 -17.63
N THR A 256 0.40 -1.03 -16.34
CA THR A 256 -0.78 -1.49 -15.59
C THR A 256 -1.36 -0.35 -14.79
N ALA A 257 -2.67 -0.39 -14.51
CA ALA A 257 -3.28 0.65 -13.67
C ALA A 257 -2.86 0.48 -12.21
N VAL A 258 -2.52 1.59 -11.54
CA VAL A 258 -2.14 1.59 -10.12
C VAL A 258 -3.33 1.26 -9.24
N HIS A 259 -4.52 1.83 -9.53
CA HIS A 259 -5.75 1.51 -8.80
C HIS A 259 -6.54 0.41 -9.52
N HIS A 260 -7.40 0.78 -10.45
CA HIS A 260 -8.15 -0.15 -11.30
C HIS A 260 -8.45 0.47 -12.68
N ALA A 261 -8.73 -0.38 -13.66
CA ALA A 261 -8.91 0.00 -15.05
C ALA A 261 -10.11 0.93 -15.33
N PHE A 262 -10.95 1.21 -14.35
CA PHE A 262 -12.15 2.06 -14.46
C PHE A 262 -11.98 3.42 -13.79
N THR A 263 -10.81 3.71 -13.23
CA THR A 263 -10.46 5.03 -12.70
C THR A 263 -10.28 6.01 -13.85
N SER A 264 -10.92 7.17 -13.76
CA SER A 264 -10.75 8.24 -14.73
C SER A 264 -9.34 8.85 -14.61
N PRO A 265 -8.68 9.19 -15.72
CA PRO A 265 -7.58 10.15 -15.66
C PRO A 265 -8.13 11.49 -15.16
N LYS A 266 -7.29 12.30 -14.51
CA LYS A 266 -7.65 13.69 -14.21
C LYS A 266 -7.95 14.45 -15.50
N PRO A 267 -8.85 15.45 -15.45
CA PRO A 267 -9.30 16.16 -16.65
C PRO A 267 -8.17 16.70 -17.54
N GLU A 268 -7.08 17.18 -16.94
CA GLU A 268 -5.90 17.70 -17.64
C GLU A 268 -5.10 16.65 -18.42
N PHE A 269 -5.29 15.36 -18.15
CA PHE A 269 -4.61 14.25 -18.82
C PHE A 269 -5.49 13.48 -19.80
N LEU A 270 -6.76 13.84 -19.97
CA LEU A 270 -7.70 13.12 -20.85
C LEU A 270 -7.21 13.00 -22.31
N ASP A 271 -6.46 13.98 -22.79
CA ASP A 271 -5.95 13.99 -24.15
C ASP A 271 -4.57 13.35 -24.31
N THR A 272 -3.87 13.05 -23.20
CA THR A 272 -2.45 12.65 -23.23
C THR A 272 -2.12 11.36 -22.51
N PHE A 273 -3.00 10.83 -21.68
CA PHE A 273 -2.69 9.67 -20.82
C PHE A 273 -2.30 8.40 -21.57
N ASP A 274 -2.73 8.24 -22.81
CA ASP A 274 -2.40 7.11 -23.68
C ASP A 274 -1.11 7.31 -24.49
N THR A 275 -0.69 8.54 -24.69
CA THR A 275 0.56 8.88 -25.36
C THR A 275 1.74 9.05 -24.39
N ASP A 276 1.46 9.44 -23.16
CA ASP A 276 2.42 9.56 -22.06
C ASP A 276 1.85 8.98 -20.74
N PRO A 277 1.71 7.65 -20.65
CA PRO A 277 1.12 7.01 -19.47
C PRO A 277 1.88 7.26 -18.17
N GLY A 278 3.20 7.46 -18.27
CA GLY A 278 4.06 7.68 -17.11
C GLY A 278 3.82 9.01 -16.40
N SER A 279 3.29 10.01 -17.07
CA SER A 279 2.96 11.32 -16.50
C SER A 279 1.50 11.46 -16.07
N ALA A 280 0.63 10.50 -16.46
CA ALA A 280 -0.80 10.59 -16.20
C ALA A 280 -1.14 10.38 -14.73
N LEU A 281 -1.96 11.30 -14.19
CA LEU A 281 -2.50 11.18 -12.84
C LEU A 281 -3.93 10.65 -12.85
N ALA A 282 -4.23 9.78 -11.90
CA ALA A 282 -5.56 9.25 -11.66
C ALA A 282 -6.43 10.27 -10.90
N TYR A 283 -7.71 10.31 -11.24
CA TYR A 283 -8.71 11.05 -10.46
C TYR A 283 -9.17 10.19 -9.28
N ALA A 284 -8.18 9.77 -8.49
CA ALA A 284 -8.31 8.86 -7.37
C ALA A 284 -8.02 9.57 -6.05
N TYR A 285 -8.52 9.00 -4.96
CA TYR A 285 -8.38 9.50 -3.59
C TYR A 285 -8.43 8.35 -2.61
N ASP A 286 -7.49 8.35 -1.68
CA ASP A 286 -7.45 7.42 -0.56
C ASP A 286 -7.58 8.18 0.76
N ILE A 287 -8.34 7.62 1.70
CA ILE A 287 -8.39 8.13 3.07
C ILE A 287 -7.50 7.28 3.95
N VAL A 288 -6.60 7.97 4.63
CA VAL A 288 -5.62 7.35 5.52
C VAL A 288 -5.87 7.86 6.94
N CYS A 289 -5.75 6.97 7.92
CA CYS A 289 -5.78 7.32 9.33
C CYS A 289 -4.67 6.59 10.07
N ASN A 290 -3.81 7.31 10.79
CA ASN A 290 -2.73 6.74 11.59
C ASN A 290 -1.85 5.74 10.80
N GLY A 291 -1.45 6.09 9.57
CA GLY A 291 -0.63 5.24 8.72
C GLY A 291 -1.36 4.06 8.06
N ASN A 292 -2.68 3.97 8.21
CA ASN A 292 -3.51 2.93 7.60
C ASN A 292 -4.45 3.53 6.56
N GLU A 293 -4.41 3.04 5.33
CA GLU A 293 -5.43 3.27 4.32
C GLU A 293 -6.72 2.58 4.77
N ILE A 294 -7.74 3.36 5.10
CA ILE A 294 -9.04 2.87 5.57
C ILE A 294 -10.10 2.84 4.48
N GLY A 295 -9.83 3.47 3.35
CA GLY A 295 -10.70 3.45 2.17
C GLY A 295 -10.03 4.09 0.97
N GLY A 296 -10.43 3.66 -0.23
CA GLY A 296 -9.94 4.21 -1.48
C GLY A 296 -11.05 4.29 -2.53
N GLY A 297 -10.97 5.30 -3.36
CA GLY A 297 -11.96 5.58 -4.37
C GLY A 297 -11.45 6.40 -5.55
N SER A 298 -12.34 6.64 -6.49
CA SER A 298 -12.02 7.48 -7.65
C SER A 298 -13.28 8.05 -8.30
N ILE A 299 -13.11 9.08 -9.10
CA ILE A 299 -14.06 9.38 -10.18
C ILE A 299 -13.86 8.32 -11.26
N ARG A 300 -14.96 7.76 -11.74
CA ARG A 300 -14.96 6.64 -12.67
C ARG A 300 -15.01 7.13 -14.12
N ILE A 301 -14.45 6.32 -15.01
CA ILE A 301 -14.66 6.54 -16.45
C ILE A 301 -16.15 6.28 -16.75
N HIS A 302 -16.78 7.21 -17.46
CA HIS A 302 -18.16 7.11 -17.93
C HIS A 302 -18.27 7.24 -19.45
N SER A 303 -17.14 7.36 -20.14
CA SER A 303 -17.03 7.40 -21.61
C SER A 303 -16.45 6.08 -22.11
N GLN A 304 -17.15 5.45 -23.10
CA GLN A 304 -16.66 4.22 -23.72
C GLN A 304 -15.33 4.42 -24.46
N ASP A 305 -15.12 5.57 -25.10
CA ASP A 305 -13.87 5.91 -25.79
C ASP A 305 -12.71 5.96 -24.82
N VAL A 306 -12.85 6.68 -23.72
CA VAL A 306 -11.80 6.78 -22.68
C VAL A 306 -11.50 5.39 -22.11
N GLN A 307 -12.53 4.58 -21.84
CA GLN A 307 -12.35 3.23 -21.29
C GLN A 307 -11.59 2.32 -22.26
N GLN A 308 -11.87 2.40 -23.53
CA GLN A 308 -11.16 1.61 -24.55
C GLN A 308 -9.68 2.02 -24.62
N ARG A 309 -9.37 3.31 -24.63
CA ARG A 309 -7.99 3.82 -24.63
C ARG A 309 -7.22 3.36 -23.37
N VAL A 310 -7.84 3.36 -22.19
CA VAL A 310 -7.23 2.82 -20.97
C VAL A 310 -6.91 1.33 -21.12
N PHE A 311 -7.81 0.54 -21.66
CA PHE A 311 -7.54 -0.88 -21.92
C PHE A 311 -6.40 -1.09 -22.91
N GLU A 312 -6.31 -0.26 -23.95
CA GLU A 312 -5.23 -0.31 -24.93
C GLU A 312 -3.85 -0.03 -24.30
N VAL A 313 -3.75 0.97 -23.42
CA VAL A 313 -2.52 1.25 -22.64
C VAL A 313 -2.11 0.03 -21.80
N MET A 314 -3.08 -0.66 -21.22
CA MET A 314 -2.84 -1.87 -20.43
C MET A 314 -2.61 -3.13 -21.28
N GLY A 315 -2.71 -3.03 -22.62
CA GLY A 315 -2.56 -4.15 -23.54
C GLY A 315 -3.71 -5.17 -23.47
N ILE A 316 -4.92 -4.69 -23.12
CA ILE A 316 -6.15 -5.48 -23.17
C ILE A 316 -6.83 -5.21 -24.50
N GLY A 317 -6.82 -6.19 -25.40
CA GLY A 317 -7.46 -6.07 -26.71
C GLY A 317 -8.99 -6.04 -26.63
N ALA A 318 -9.64 -5.56 -27.70
CA ALA A 318 -11.11 -5.42 -27.74
C ALA A 318 -11.85 -6.73 -27.48
N GLU A 319 -11.38 -7.87 -27.99
CA GLU A 319 -11.99 -9.18 -27.75
C GLU A 319 -11.90 -9.60 -26.27
N GLU A 320 -10.72 -9.44 -25.67
CA GLU A 320 -10.49 -9.72 -24.26
C GLU A 320 -11.30 -8.76 -23.35
N ALA A 321 -11.37 -7.48 -23.71
CA ALA A 321 -12.17 -6.50 -23.00
C ALA A 321 -13.67 -6.88 -23.03
N GLN A 322 -14.18 -7.31 -24.19
CA GLN A 322 -15.57 -7.76 -24.32
C GLN A 322 -15.84 -9.06 -23.54
N GLU A 323 -14.89 -10.01 -23.55
CA GLU A 323 -15.03 -11.26 -22.79
C GLU A 323 -15.06 -11.01 -21.27
N LYS A 324 -14.17 -10.13 -20.76
CA LYS A 324 -14.02 -9.90 -19.33
C LYS A 324 -14.95 -8.84 -18.77
N PHE A 325 -15.26 -7.81 -19.56
CA PHE A 325 -15.96 -6.61 -19.13
C PHE A 325 -17.15 -6.23 -20.03
N GLY A 326 -17.60 -7.14 -20.89
CA GLY A 326 -18.66 -6.87 -21.87
C GLY A 326 -19.91 -6.25 -21.25
N PHE A 327 -20.37 -6.77 -20.12
CA PHE A 327 -21.53 -6.22 -19.40
C PHE A 327 -21.37 -4.75 -19.00
N LEU A 328 -20.13 -4.32 -18.66
CA LEU A 328 -19.81 -2.94 -18.32
C LEU A 328 -19.76 -2.07 -19.59
N LEU A 329 -19.09 -2.56 -20.64
CA LEU A 329 -19.00 -1.86 -21.92
C LEU A 329 -20.39 -1.71 -22.58
N ASP A 330 -21.26 -2.72 -22.45
CA ASP A 330 -22.64 -2.66 -22.89
C ASP A 330 -23.44 -1.60 -22.10
N ALA A 331 -23.20 -1.46 -20.80
CA ALA A 331 -23.85 -0.45 -19.97
C ALA A 331 -23.52 0.97 -20.45
N PHE A 332 -22.28 1.26 -20.89
CA PHE A 332 -21.92 2.57 -21.43
C PHE A 332 -22.77 2.99 -22.64
N GLN A 333 -23.27 2.04 -23.43
CA GLN A 333 -24.12 2.34 -24.59
C GLN A 333 -25.46 2.97 -24.21
N PHE A 334 -25.90 2.82 -22.96
CA PHE A 334 -27.13 3.41 -22.43
C PHE A 334 -26.93 4.78 -21.81
N GLY A 335 -25.71 5.33 -21.84
CA GLY A 335 -25.38 6.63 -21.29
C GLY A 335 -25.11 6.59 -19.79
N ALA A 336 -23.90 6.17 -19.42
CA ALA A 336 -23.46 6.20 -18.03
C ALA A 336 -23.39 7.65 -17.50
N PRO A 337 -23.95 7.94 -16.32
CA PRO A 337 -23.78 9.26 -15.71
C PRO A 337 -22.32 9.45 -15.28
N PRO A 338 -21.81 10.69 -15.21
CA PRO A 338 -20.60 10.98 -14.44
C PRO A 338 -20.80 10.47 -13.01
N HIS A 339 -19.85 9.71 -12.47
CA HIS A 339 -20.00 9.10 -11.16
C HIS A 339 -18.66 8.88 -10.50
N GLY A 340 -18.71 8.68 -9.19
CA GLY A 340 -17.57 8.34 -8.38
C GLY A 340 -18.00 7.62 -7.12
N GLY A 341 -17.05 6.98 -6.48
CA GLY A 341 -17.34 6.21 -5.28
C GLY A 341 -16.11 5.87 -4.48
N ILE A 342 -16.33 5.19 -3.38
CA ILE A 342 -15.29 4.76 -2.46
C ILE A 342 -15.68 3.43 -1.82
N ALA A 343 -14.68 2.61 -1.55
CA ALA A 343 -14.83 1.40 -0.74
C ALA A 343 -14.02 1.53 0.54
N PHE A 344 -14.68 1.38 1.69
CA PHE A 344 -14.04 1.38 2.99
C PHE A 344 -13.74 -0.04 3.46
N GLY A 345 -12.53 -0.27 3.96
CA GLY A 345 -12.19 -1.49 4.68
C GLY A 345 -12.85 -1.49 6.07
N TRP A 346 -14.05 -2.09 6.17
CA TRP A 346 -14.82 -2.07 7.41
C TRP A 346 -14.04 -2.65 8.60
N ASP A 347 -13.39 -3.78 8.38
CA ASP A 347 -12.60 -4.44 9.43
C ASP A 347 -11.40 -3.58 9.88
N ARG A 348 -10.78 -2.81 8.97
CA ARG A 348 -9.71 -1.88 9.32
C ARG A 348 -10.21 -0.72 10.17
N ILE A 349 -11.35 -0.14 9.81
CA ILE A 349 -11.97 0.94 10.60
C ILE A 349 -12.31 0.44 12.00
N VAL A 350 -12.92 -0.74 12.11
CA VAL A 350 -13.27 -1.33 13.40
C VAL A 350 -12.03 -1.64 14.24
N ALA A 351 -10.97 -2.19 13.63
CA ALA A 351 -9.70 -2.44 14.33
C ALA A 351 -9.09 -1.14 14.87
N LEU A 352 -9.07 -0.09 14.04
CA LEU A 352 -8.56 1.22 14.42
C LEU A 352 -9.34 1.81 15.60
N LEU A 353 -10.69 1.82 15.53
CA LEU A 353 -11.55 2.34 16.61
C LEU A 353 -11.48 1.50 17.88
N ALA A 354 -11.17 0.22 17.77
CA ALA A 354 -10.99 -0.70 18.89
C ALA A 354 -9.56 -0.73 19.44
N GLY A 355 -8.63 0.06 18.89
CA GLY A 355 -7.21 0.07 19.28
C GLY A 355 -6.51 -1.27 19.04
N GLN A 356 -6.87 -1.99 17.97
CA GLN A 356 -6.30 -3.30 17.64
C GLN A 356 -5.28 -3.19 16.50
N GLU A 357 -4.15 -3.85 16.63
CA GLU A 357 -3.09 -3.88 15.61
C GLU A 357 -3.41 -4.79 14.42
N SER A 358 -4.36 -5.71 14.59
CA SER A 358 -4.71 -6.68 13.56
C SER A 358 -6.22 -6.78 13.35
N ILE A 359 -6.66 -6.80 12.09
CA ILE A 359 -8.08 -7.02 11.74
C ILE A 359 -8.61 -8.39 12.19
N ARG A 360 -7.72 -9.33 12.50
CA ARG A 360 -8.10 -10.65 13.06
C ARG A 360 -8.79 -10.54 14.41
N GLU A 361 -8.47 -9.51 15.18
CA GLU A 361 -9.06 -9.28 16.52
C GLU A 361 -10.51 -8.80 16.44
N VAL A 362 -10.93 -8.29 15.26
CA VAL A 362 -12.27 -7.75 15.05
C VAL A 362 -13.11 -8.54 14.04
N ILE A 363 -12.54 -9.56 13.39
CA ILE A 363 -13.25 -10.50 12.53
C ILE A 363 -13.66 -11.72 13.35
N ALA A 364 -14.97 -12.04 13.36
CA ALA A 364 -15.51 -13.12 14.18
C ALA A 364 -14.92 -14.50 13.86
N PHE A 365 -14.57 -14.77 12.60
CA PHE A 365 -14.03 -16.03 12.12
C PHE A 365 -12.84 -15.81 11.19
N PRO A 366 -11.68 -15.34 11.72
CA PRO A 366 -10.52 -15.05 10.89
C PRO A 366 -9.92 -16.34 10.33
N LYS A 367 -9.42 -16.27 9.09
CA LYS A 367 -8.73 -17.40 8.44
C LYS A 367 -7.25 -17.41 8.80
N THR A 368 -6.64 -18.61 8.75
CA THR A 368 -5.18 -18.77 8.85
C THR A 368 -4.50 -18.51 7.52
N GLY A 369 -3.15 -18.46 7.49
CA GLY A 369 -2.33 -18.06 6.35
C GLY A 369 -2.57 -18.82 5.04
N ASN A 370 -3.17 -20.01 5.11
CA ASN A 370 -3.54 -20.82 3.95
C ASN A 370 -5.04 -20.85 3.68
N GLY A 371 -5.81 -19.89 4.21
CA GLY A 371 -7.26 -19.81 4.04
C GLY A 371 -8.07 -20.82 4.88
N TYR A 372 -7.42 -21.53 5.78
CA TYR A 372 -8.08 -22.50 6.65
C TYR A 372 -8.91 -21.80 7.74
N ASP A 373 -10.13 -22.30 7.95
CA ASP A 373 -11.03 -21.87 9.01
C ASP A 373 -10.86 -22.78 10.23
N PRO A 374 -10.29 -22.29 11.34
CA PRO A 374 -10.07 -23.13 12.53
C PRO A 374 -11.38 -23.61 13.21
N LEU A 375 -12.49 -22.87 13.04
CA LEU A 375 -13.76 -23.22 13.65
C LEU A 375 -14.43 -24.40 12.94
N THR A 376 -14.48 -24.33 11.61
CA THR A 376 -15.20 -25.33 10.80
C THR A 376 -14.28 -26.42 10.23
N ALA A 377 -12.97 -26.27 10.41
CA ALA A 377 -11.94 -27.10 9.79
C ALA A 377 -12.03 -27.13 8.24
N ALA A 378 -12.54 -26.05 7.63
CA ALA A 378 -12.59 -25.89 6.18
C ALA A 378 -11.32 -25.21 5.63
N PRO A 379 -10.89 -25.56 4.39
CA PRO A 379 -11.45 -26.58 3.52
C PRO A 379 -11.15 -28.00 3.99
N ALA A 380 -12.11 -28.89 3.82
CA ALA A 380 -11.99 -30.30 4.14
C ALA A 380 -12.24 -31.17 2.88
N PRO A 381 -11.68 -32.38 2.82
CA PRO A 381 -11.96 -33.30 1.70
C PRO A 381 -13.45 -33.57 1.54
N ILE A 382 -13.94 -33.49 0.31
CA ILE A 382 -15.32 -33.84 -0.05
C ILE A 382 -15.39 -35.26 -0.61
N THR A 383 -16.54 -35.91 -0.44
CA THR A 383 -16.77 -37.27 -0.94
C THR A 383 -16.81 -37.32 -2.48
N PRO A 384 -16.55 -38.47 -3.10
CA PRO A 384 -16.71 -38.65 -4.54
C PRO A 384 -18.10 -38.27 -5.07
N GLN A 385 -19.15 -38.54 -4.27
CA GLN A 385 -20.49 -38.17 -4.63
C GLN A 385 -20.73 -36.66 -4.64
N GLN A 386 -20.24 -35.98 -3.61
CA GLN A 386 -20.27 -34.50 -3.54
C GLN A 386 -19.53 -33.85 -4.70
N ARG A 387 -18.35 -34.37 -5.08
CA ARG A 387 -17.63 -33.90 -6.28
C ARG A 387 -18.46 -34.05 -7.57
N LYS A 388 -19.11 -35.21 -7.73
CA LYS A 388 -19.98 -35.48 -8.88
C LYS A 388 -21.19 -34.54 -8.91
N GLU A 389 -21.84 -34.32 -7.77
CA GLU A 389 -23.00 -33.42 -7.63
C GLU A 389 -22.60 -31.96 -7.91
N ALA A 390 -21.41 -31.55 -7.47
CA ALA A 390 -20.85 -30.22 -7.73
C ALA A 390 -20.27 -30.06 -9.16
N GLY A 391 -20.24 -31.11 -9.98
CA GLY A 391 -19.63 -31.08 -11.30
C GLY A 391 -18.10 -30.91 -11.30
N VAL A 392 -17.44 -31.16 -10.15
CA VAL A 392 -16.01 -31.00 -9.96
C VAL A 392 -15.36 -32.39 -9.91
N ASP A 393 -15.19 -33.04 -11.07
CA ASP A 393 -14.43 -34.27 -11.14
C ASP A 393 -12.92 -33.96 -11.18
N ALA A 394 -12.17 -34.62 -10.30
CA ALA A 394 -10.72 -34.54 -10.35
C ALA A 394 -10.23 -35.05 -11.73
N LYS A 395 -9.56 -34.24 -12.52
CA LYS A 395 -8.84 -34.71 -13.69
C LYS A 395 -7.90 -35.84 -13.24
N PRO A 396 -7.83 -36.99 -13.96
CA PRO A 396 -6.85 -38.02 -13.64
C PRO A 396 -5.47 -37.37 -13.56
N ALA A 397 -4.71 -37.66 -12.51
CA ALA A 397 -3.33 -37.23 -12.43
C ALA A 397 -2.60 -37.62 -13.71
N ALA A 398 -1.97 -36.68 -14.39
CA ALA A 398 -1.18 -36.96 -15.57
C ALA A 398 -0.14 -38.03 -15.18
N LYS A 399 -0.04 -39.08 -16.00
CA LYS A 399 0.82 -40.27 -15.74
C LYS A 399 2.31 -39.98 -15.73
N ASP A 400 2.74 -38.73 -15.92
CA ASP A 400 4.13 -38.31 -16.03
C ASP A 400 4.51 -37.19 -15.02
N ALA A 401 4.28 -37.45 -13.73
CA ALA A 401 5.04 -36.74 -12.73
C ALA A 401 6.33 -37.53 -12.40
N PRO A 402 7.53 -36.94 -12.46
CA PRO A 402 8.74 -37.65 -12.09
C PRO A 402 8.64 -38.10 -10.64
N LYS A 403 8.92 -39.37 -10.39
CA LYS A 403 9.11 -39.91 -9.05
C LYS A 403 10.37 -39.29 -8.47
N ASP A 404 10.26 -38.20 -7.81
CA ASP A 404 11.35 -37.70 -6.97
C ASP A 404 11.51 -38.62 -5.76
N SER A 405 12.69 -39.12 -5.70
CA SER A 405 13.29 -40.07 -4.80
C SER A 405 13.02 -39.76 -3.33
N ALA A 406 12.13 -40.53 -2.73
CA ALA A 406 12.17 -40.79 -1.30
C ALA A 406 13.29 -41.85 -1.07
N LYS A 407 14.52 -41.41 -0.86
CA LYS A 407 15.58 -42.21 -0.21
C LYS A 407 16.24 -41.32 0.83
N ASP A 408 16.37 -41.94 2.01
CA ASP A 408 17.09 -41.52 3.21
C ASP A 408 16.27 -40.77 4.30
N ALA A 409 15.46 -41.59 5.00
CA ALA A 409 15.25 -41.39 6.42
C ALA A 409 15.96 -42.52 7.17
N PRO A 410 16.81 -42.22 8.18
CA PRO A 410 17.46 -43.29 8.97
C PRO A 410 16.43 -43.94 9.89
N GLN A 411 16.38 -45.25 9.85
CA GLN A 411 15.69 -46.11 10.82
C GLN A 411 16.34 -45.94 12.19
N GLY A 412 15.68 -45.28 13.10
CA GLY A 412 16.00 -45.27 14.51
C GLY A 412 15.42 -46.52 15.19
N GLU A 413 16.29 -47.27 15.81
CA GLU A 413 16.02 -48.50 16.52
C GLU A 413 14.96 -48.36 17.62
N ALA A 414 14.05 -49.31 17.63
CA ALA A 414 13.10 -49.52 18.72
C ALA A 414 13.80 -50.07 19.96
N GLY A 415 14.02 -49.24 20.95
CA GLY A 415 14.43 -49.65 22.30
C GLY A 415 13.19 -50.04 23.12
N THR A 416 13.03 -51.31 23.36
CA THR A 416 12.12 -51.91 24.35
C THR A 416 12.55 -51.54 25.76
N ALA A 417 11.70 -50.94 26.55
CA ALA A 417 11.81 -50.91 27.99
C ALA A 417 10.47 -51.30 28.60
N SER A 418 10.45 -52.41 29.23
CA SER A 418 9.38 -52.92 30.09
C SER A 418 9.30 -52.16 31.44
N PRO A 419 8.17 -52.18 32.14
CA PRO A 419 7.95 -51.44 33.38
C PRO A 419 8.32 -52.26 34.59
N GLU A 420 8.99 -51.67 35.56
CA GLU A 420 8.93 -52.11 36.97
C GLU A 420 9.29 -50.97 37.92
N ALA A 421 8.41 -50.88 38.96
CA ALA A 421 8.44 -50.16 40.23
C ALA A 421 8.08 -48.68 40.22
#